data_d1670fa90b8e42859ea3c97cf3813ab2
#
_entry.id   d1670fa90b8e42859ea3c97cf3813ab2
#
_cell.length_a   1.000
_cell.length_b   1.000
_cell.length_c   1.000
_cell.angle_alpha   90.00
_cell.angle_beta   90.00
_cell.angle_gamma   90.00
#
_symmetry.space_group_name_H-M   'P 1'
#
loop_
_entity.id
_entity.type
_entity.pdbx_description
1 polymer ?
#
loop_
_entity_poly.entity_id
_entity_poly.type
_entity_poly.pdbx_seq_one_letter_code
_entity_poly.pdbx_strand_id
1 'polypeptide(L)'
;MQIERSVPFWLERRLFPLYVTMTFIFLFIPRLSVLGFLFAALATIHFVVGRTKKQLRRDVAIEWKHYESLMFNQEQTSLHLQVSGVESLSQLGLEATLRLHTDGGVIFPEMDPLHPATFHAVIDSEDAVTIPIQTVRRGPAEFDEIILTIRLPWKMGVYLFTFDTYPSFTVLPSLTAQATPLLLQRLRIGDRPDRYSPLKNKLVQLGAKPYTAEPSKEIDWYATAKTGRLQAKVFETSNQDTFTIALNLSAPSGYGLHQQFETFIEQAAFLISELIKEGCKIELFLNRLDGANRMTHLSLQEGQPQLKHVLMTLSTVSTRDSFIATQQFERYVLRRKHMNSQLIQIGNDRILAIG
;
A
#
# COMPACT_ATOMS: atom_id res chain seq x y z
N MET A 1 17.05 -16.06 4.45
CA MET A 1 18.37 -15.38 4.43
C MET A 1 19.40 -16.28 3.79
N GLN A 2 19.96 -15.92 2.65
CA GLN A 2 21.04 -16.60 1.97
C GLN A 2 22.32 -15.80 2.16
N ILE A 3 23.49 -16.49 2.23
CA ILE A 3 24.79 -15.83 2.37
C ILE A 3 25.71 -16.34 1.29
N GLU A 4 26.03 -15.47 0.37
CA GLU A 4 27.05 -15.70 -0.63
C GLU A 4 28.37 -15.09 -0.18
N ARG A 5 29.46 -15.73 -0.52
CA ARG A 5 30.80 -15.28 -0.20
C ARG A 5 31.63 -15.18 -1.48
N SER A 6 32.10 -14.01 -1.78
CA SER A 6 33.13 -13.81 -2.78
C SER A 6 34.45 -13.48 -2.06
N VAL A 7 35.41 -14.36 -2.16
CA VAL A 7 36.75 -14.21 -1.54
C VAL A 7 37.83 -14.51 -2.56
N PRO A 8 39.03 -13.92 -2.41
CA PRO A 8 40.18 -14.27 -3.22
C PRO A 8 40.51 -15.77 -3.10
N PHE A 9 41.06 -16.34 -4.17
CA PHE A 9 41.42 -17.77 -4.26
C PHE A 9 42.25 -18.26 -3.05
N TRP A 10 43.19 -17.45 -2.59
CA TRP A 10 44.06 -17.80 -1.44
C TRP A 10 43.31 -17.88 -0.09
N LEU A 11 42.08 -17.37 0.00
CA LEU A 11 41.18 -17.48 1.17
C LEU A 11 40.09 -18.55 1.00
N GLU A 12 40.17 -19.39 -0.02
CA GLU A 12 39.23 -20.49 -0.17
C GLU A 12 39.35 -21.50 0.97
N ARG A 13 38.24 -21.98 1.49
CA ARG A 13 38.17 -22.91 2.62
C ARG A 13 39.01 -24.19 2.38
N ARG A 14 39.16 -24.60 1.13
CA ARG A 14 39.93 -25.78 0.74
C ARG A 14 41.43 -25.66 1.02
N LEU A 15 41.93 -24.43 1.06
CA LEU A 15 43.37 -24.18 1.29
C LEU A 15 43.77 -24.12 2.78
N PHE A 16 42.78 -24.00 3.69
CA PHE A 16 43.06 -23.94 5.13
C PHE A 16 43.91 -25.10 5.65
N PRO A 17 43.55 -26.38 5.39
CA PRO A 17 44.34 -27.50 5.87
C PRO A 17 45.77 -27.49 5.29
N LEU A 18 45.93 -27.03 4.04
CA LEU A 18 47.23 -26.89 3.40
C LEU A 18 48.10 -25.84 4.14
N TYR A 19 47.55 -24.70 4.50
CA TYR A 19 48.29 -23.68 5.26
C TYR A 19 48.70 -24.19 6.63
N VAL A 20 47.86 -24.93 7.32
CA VAL A 20 48.17 -25.54 8.61
C VAL A 20 49.26 -26.56 8.47
N THR A 21 49.20 -27.48 7.50
CA THR A 21 50.22 -28.51 7.27
C THR A 21 51.55 -27.90 6.87
N MET A 22 51.57 -26.91 5.97
CA MET A 22 52.78 -26.20 5.57
C MET A 22 53.42 -25.43 6.75
N THR A 23 52.62 -24.85 7.63
CA THR A 23 53.10 -24.22 8.86
C THR A 23 53.92 -25.22 9.67
N PHE A 24 53.40 -26.43 9.94
CA PHE A 24 54.09 -27.44 10.71
C PHE A 24 55.38 -27.91 10.01
N ILE A 25 55.35 -28.19 8.70
CA ILE A 25 56.52 -28.67 7.94
C ILE A 25 57.65 -27.64 7.99
N PHE A 26 57.37 -26.37 7.69
CA PHE A 26 58.41 -25.34 7.58
C PHE A 26 58.91 -24.82 8.92
N LEU A 27 58.15 -24.92 10.00
CA LEU A 27 58.60 -24.54 11.34
C LEU A 27 59.67 -25.49 11.87
N PHE A 28 59.63 -26.76 11.48
CA PHE A 28 60.64 -27.76 11.92
C PHE A 28 61.92 -27.73 11.08
N ILE A 29 61.98 -26.96 9.99
CA ILE A 29 63.18 -26.83 9.15
C ILE A 29 63.83 -25.47 9.46
N PRO A 30 64.97 -25.40 10.19
CA PRO A 30 65.53 -24.13 10.70
C PRO A 30 65.79 -23.08 9.63
N ARG A 31 66.21 -23.54 8.43
CA ARG A 31 66.46 -22.61 7.29
C ARG A 31 65.17 -22.02 6.62
N LEU A 32 64.02 -22.61 6.86
CA LEU A 32 62.72 -22.24 6.23
C LEU A 32 61.72 -21.77 7.25
N SER A 33 62.13 -21.56 8.50
CA SER A 33 61.22 -21.09 9.58
C SER A 33 60.45 -19.81 9.26
N VAL A 34 61.04 -18.88 8.52
CA VAL A 34 60.34 -17.64 8.05
C VAL A 34 59.13 -17.97 7.20
N LEU A 35 59.20 -18.97 6.32
CA LEU A 35 58.06 -19.43 5.52
C LEU A 35 56.99 -20.06 6.42
N GLY A 36 57.42 -20.77 7.49
CA GLY A 36 56.52 -21.31 8.49
C GLY A 36 55.66 -20.21 9.16
N PHE A 37 56.28 -19.09 9.55
CA PHE A 37 55.57 -17.95 10.12
C PHE A 37 54.59 -17.32 9.10
N LEU A 38 54.97 -17.26 7.83
CA LEU A 38 54.08 -16.70 6.78
C LEU A 38 52.84 -17.58 6.59
N PHE A 39 53.00 -18.91 6.54
CA PHE A 39 51.86 -19.84 6.46
C PHE A 39 51.01 -19.81 7.74
N ALA A 40 51.62 -19.66 8.92
CA ALA A 40 50.89 -19.45 10.16
C ALA A 40 50.03 -18.20 10.15
N ALA A 41 50.58 -17.10 9.64
CA ALA A 41 49.80 -15.84 9.46
C ALA A 41 48.64 -16.04 8.50
N LEU A 42 48.84 -16.71 7.36
CA LEU A 42 47.78 -17.05 6.42
C LEU A 42 46.69 -17.94 7.05
N ALA A 43 47.08 -18.96 7.80
CA ALA A 43 46.17 -19.84 8.53
C ALA A 43 45.32 -19.04 9.56
N THR A 44 45.99 -18.13 10.29
CA THR A 44 45.31 -17.26 11.27
C THR A 44 44.30 -16.35 10.60
N ILE A 45 44.68 -15.66 9.52
CA ILE A 45 43.75 -14.82 8.73
C ILE A 45 42.57 -15.66 8.25
N HIS A 46 42.82 -16.83 7.71
CA HIS A 46 41.76 -17.71 7.24
C HIS A 46 40.79 -18.12 8.36
N PHE A 47 41.32 -18.46 9.53
CA PHE A 47 40.53 -18.79 10.71
C PHE A 47 39.66 -17.60 11.18
N VAL A 48 40.26 -16.41 11.28
CA VAL A 48 39.55 -15.19 11.67
C VAL A 48 38.40 -14.89 10.69
N VAL A 49 38.69 -14.89 9.38
CA VAL A 49 37.66 -14.65 8.35
C VAL A 49 36.54 -15.70 8.42
N GLY A 50 36.87 -16.96 8.66
CA GLY A 50 35.88 -18.02 8.84
C GLY A 50 35.01 -17.86 10.09
N ARG A 51 35.62 -17.40 11.20
CA ARG A 51 34.92 -17.11 12.46
C ARG A 51 34.00 -15.88 12.31
N THR A 52 34.49 -14.83 11.67
CA THR A 52 33.67 -13.61 11.38
C THR A 52 32.41 -13.95 10.59
N LYS A 53 32.52 -14.81 9.55
CA LYS A 53 31.33 -15.27 8.82
C LYS A 53 30.29 -15.93 9.72
N LYS A 54 30.73 -16.79 10.64
CA LYS A 54 29.83 -17.52 11.53
C LYS A 54 29.17 -16.57 12.54
N GLN A 55 29.89 -15.56 13.00
CA GLN A 55 29.39 -14.52 13.88
C GLN A 55 28.40 -13.65 13.16
N LEU A 56 28.75 -13.07 12.00
CA LEU A 56 27.86 -12.24 11.18
C LEU A 56 26.54 -12.95 10.86
N ARG A 57 26.56 -14.25 10.59
CA ARG A 57 25.34 -15.02 10.33
C ARG A 57 24.38 -15.07 11.53
N ARG A 58 24.90 -14.92 12.74
CA ARG A 58 24.10 -14.98 13.97
C ARG A 58 23.58 -13.60 14.37
N ASP A 59 24.42 -12.59 14.18
CA ASP A 59 24.23 -11.28 14.77
C ASP A 59 23.52 -10.32 13.82
N VAL A 60 23.69 -10.51 12.49
CA VAL A 60 23.07 -9.64 11.48
C VAL A 60 21.64 -10.06 11.25
N ALA A 61 20.72 -9.18 11.60
CA ALA A 61 19.31 -9.29 11.27
C ALA A 61 18.78 -7.93 10.80
N ILE A 62 17.72 -7.96 9.98
CA ILE A 62 17.03 -6.74 9.56
C ILE A 62 15.59 -6.80 10.03
N GLU A 63 15.11 -5.66 10.55
CA GLU A 63 13.75 -5.49 11.00
C GLU A 63 13.18 -4.18 10.45
N TRP A 64 11.98 -4.26 9.89
CA TRP A 64 11.25 -3.08 9.45
C TRP A 64 10.54 -2.45 10.64
N LYS A 65 10.90 -1.21 10.97
CA LYS A 65 10.19 -0.42 11.97
C LYS A 65 9.08 0.34 11.28
N HIS A 66 7.98 0.46 11.92
CA HIS A 66 6.83 1.30 11.58
C HIS A 66 6.76 1.73 10.10
N TYR A 67 6.00 1.00 9.32
CA TYR A 67 5.65 1.39 7.96
C TYR A 67 4.13 1.36 7.79
N GLU A 68 3.62 2.29 7.02
CA GLU A 68 2.21 2.32 6.67
C GLU A 68 1.93 1.25 5.61
N SER A 69 0.99 0.36 5.90
CA SER A 69 0.58 -0.69 4.96
C SER A 69 -0.24 -0.17 3.78
N LEU A 70 -0.76 1.06 3.88
CA LEU A 70 -1.56 1.74 2.86
C LEU A 70 -0.97 3.12 2.61
N MET A 71 -0.67 3.46 1.38
CA MET A 71 -0.14 4.76 0.93
C MET A 71 -0.93 5.22 -0.29
N PHE A 72 -1.02 6.53 -0.50
CA PHE A 72 -1.62 7.06 -1.72
C PHE A 72 -0.60 7.15 -2.85
N ASN A 73 -1.09 7.09 -4.10
CA ASN A 73 -0.23 7.30 -5.27
C ASN A 73 0.34 8.72 -5.26
N GLN A 74 1.62 8.85 -5.66
CA GLN A 74 2.43 10.08 -5.63
C GLN A 74 2.75 10.61 -4.22
N GLU A 75 2.51 9.83 -3.19
CA GLU A 75 2.90 10.16 -1.82
C GLU A 75 4.39 9.93 -1.60
N GLN A 76 5.02 10.86 -0.88
CA GLN A 76 6.40 10.72 -0.41
C GLN A 76 6.38 10.38 1.08
N THR A 77 7.07 9.32 1.43
CA THR A 77 7.22 8.88 2.82
C THR A 77 8.59 8.26 3.04
N SER A 78 8.89 7.88 4.26
CA SER A 78 10.14 7.21 4.59
C SER A 78 9.88 5.88 5.29
N LEU A 79 10.62 4.86 4.89
CA LEU A 79 10.68 3.59 5.57
C LEU A 79 11.87 3.57 6.52
N HIS A 80 11.69 2.95 7.68
CA HIS A 80 12.77 2.79 8.66
C HIS A 80 13.16 1.32 8.76
N LEU A 81 14.38 1.04 8.34
CA LEU A 81 14.99 -0.28 8.42
C LEU A 81 15.99 -0.29 9.57
N GLN A 82 15.80 -1.15 10.55
CA GLN A 82 16.80 -1.41 11.57
C GLN A 82 17.67 -2.61 11.16
N VAL A 83 18.97 -2.39 11.17
CA VAL A 83 19.95 -3.45 10.93
C VAL A 83 20.65 -3.72 12.25
N SER A 84 20.42 -4.89 12.85
CA SER A 84 21.10 -5.30 14.07
C SER A 84 22.44 -5.95 13.78
N GLY A 85 23.36 -5.88 14.74
CA GLY A 85 24.70 -6.46 14.63
C GLY A 85 25.73 -5.58 13.90
N VAL A 86 25.38 -4.33 13.55
CA VAL A 86 26.28 -3.41 12.83
C VAL A 86 27.35 -2.83 13.78
N GLU A 87 27.04 -2.64 15.05
CA GLU A 87 28.04 -2.16 16.05
C GLU A 87 29.29 -3.05 16.09
N SER A 88 29.10 -4.36 16.00
CA SER A 88 30.22 -5.31 15.93
C SER A 88 31.01 -5.18 14.62
N LEU A 89 30.39 -4.70 13.54
CA LEU A 89 31.03 -4.50 12.23
C LEU A 89 31.95 -3.27 12.24
N SER A 90 31.48 -2.15 12.78
CA SER A 90 32.26 -0.91 12.87
C SER A 90 33.51 -1.11 13.74
N GLN A 91 33.41 -1.84 14.85
CA GLN A 91 34.55 -2.21 15.69
C GLN A 91 35.59 -3.07 14.97
N LEU A 92 35.15 -3.86 13.97
CA LEU A 92 36.01 -4.68 13.15
C LEU A 92 36.55 -3.96 11.91
N GLY A 93 36.21 -2.69 11.71
CA GLY A 93 36.57 -1.90 10.51
C GLY A 93 35.95 -2.45 9.24
N LEU A 94 34.74 -3.01 9.32
CA LEU A 94 33.98 -3.55 8.19
C LEU A 94 33.04 -2.47 7.67
N GLU A 95 33.02 -2.30 6.34
CA GLU A 95 32.03 -1.43 5.67
C GLU A 95 30.81 -2.26 5.29
N ALA A 96 29.63 -1.79 5.69
CA ALA A 96 28.35 -2.37 5.30
C ALA A 96 27.61 -1.43 4.34
N THR A 97 27.17 -1.96 3.22
CA THR A 97 26.32 -1.24 2.25
C THR A 97 25.01 -1.99 2.03
N LEU A 98 23.92 -1.27 2.16
CA LEU A 98 22.56 -1.77 1.88
C LEU A 98 22.19 -1.44 0.43
N ARG A 99 21.66 -2.41 -0.28
CA ARG A 99 21.04 -2.23 -1.59
C ARG A 99 19.63 -2.78 -1.56
N LEU A 100 18.67 -1.97 -2.01
CA LEU A 100 17.27 -2.36 -2.17
C LEU A 100 16.89 -2.20 -3.64
N HIS A 101 16.06 -3.10 -4.13
CA HIS A 101 15.47 -3.01 -5.46
C HIS A 101 13.95 -3.22 -5.36
N THR A 102 13.18 -2.46 -6.20
CA THR A 102 11.72 -2.50 -6.21
C THR A 102 11.18 -2.90 -7.58
N ASP A 103 9.96 -3.40 -7.63
CA ASP A 103 9.23 -3.77 -8.86
C ASP A 103 8.78 -2.57 -9.72
N GLY A 104 9.18 -1.34 -9.34
CA GLY A 104 8.80 -0.09 -10.02
C GLY A 104 7.44 0.48 -9.59
N GLY A 105 6.76 -0.10 -8.59
CA GLY A 105 5.60 0.52 -7.93
C GLY A 105 5.99 1.69 -7.03
N VAL A 106 7.25 1.69 -6.59
CA VAL A 106 7.90 2.70 -5.76
C VAL A 106 9.23 3.09 -6.38
N ILE A 107 9.63 4.34 -6.19
CA ILE A 107 10.95 4.85 -6.57
C ILE A 107 11.62 5.52 -5.37
N PHE A 108 12.93 5.70 -5.46
CA PHE A 108 13.75 6.39 -4.48
C PHE A 108 14.14 7.77 -5.01
N PRO A 109 13.47 8.86 -4.58
CA PRO A 109 13.58 10.18 -5.20
C PRO A 109 14.97 10.83 -5.05
N GLU A 110 15.75 10.43 -4.04
CA GLU A 110 17.08 10.97 -3.74
C GLU A 110 18.23 10.21 -4.44
N MET A 111 17.91 9.17 -5.22
CA MET A 111 18.88 8.31 -5.87
C MET A 111 19.13 8.70 -7.33
N ASP A 112 20.01 7.92 -8.00
CA ASP A 112 20.40 8.13 -9.39
C ASP A 112 19.15 8.14 -10.30
N PRO A 113 18.90 9.22 -11.06
CA PRO A 113 17.78 9.30 -12.00
C PRO A 113 17.77 8.19 -13.06
N LEU A 114 18.92 7.57 -13.34
CA LEU A 114 19.03 6.46 -14.28
C LEU A 114 18.56 5.12 -13.67
N HIS A 115 18.55 5.01 -12.34
CA HIS A 115 18.20 3.79 -11.62
C HIS A 115 17.26 4.11 -10.45
N PRO A 116 16.09 4.72 -10.68
CA PRO A 116 15.19 5.18 -9.62
C PRO A 116 14.60 4.04 -8.77
N ALA A 117 14.64 2.80 -9.27
CA ALA A 117 14.17 1.61 -8.57
C ALA A 117 15.21 0.99 -7.64
N THR A 118 16.40 1.58 -7.50
CA THR A 118 17.48 1.01 -6.68
C THR A 118 17.97 2.02 -5.66
N PHE A 119 17.94 1.63 -4.38
CA PHE A 119 18.47 2.41 -3.27
C PHE A 119 19.80 1.85 -2.81
N HIS A 120 20.75 2.72 -2.50
CA HIS A 120 22.05 2.38 -1.91
C HIS A 120 22.32 3.25 -0.71
N ALA A 121 22.67 2.65 0.41
CA ALA A 121 23.13 3.34 1.60
C ALA A 121 24.34 2.66 2.22
N VAL A 122 25.25 3.45 2.74
CA VAL A 122 26.31 2.96 3.64
C VAL A 122 25.72 2.92 5.04
N ILE A 123 25.88 1.81 5.73
CA ILE A 123 25.43 1.64 7.11
C ILE A 123 26.59 1.96 8.00
N ASP A 124 26.50 3.10 8.67
CA ASP A 124 27.40 3.50 9.72
C ASP A 124 26.98 2.92 11.09
N SER A 125 27.54 3.39 12.17
CA SER A 125 27.30 2.93 13.54
C SER A 125 25.85 3.14 14.04
N GLU A 126 25.00 3.81 13.28
CA GLU A 126 23.56 3.98 13.63
C GLU A 126 22.77 2.77 13.12
N ASP A 127 22.06 2.11 14.03
CA ASP A 127 21.29 0.88 13.76
C ASP A 127 20.06 1.08 12.83
N ALA A 128 19.70 2.31 12.47
CA ALA A 128 18.51 2.62 11.69
C ALA A 128 18.86 3.36 10.40
N VAL A 129 18.41 2.79 9.27
CA VAL A 129 18.51 3.41 7.94
C VAL A 129 17.14 3.97 7.56
N THR A 130 17.08 5.27 7.28
CA THR A 130 15.87 5.91 6.73
C THR A 130 15.93 5.86 5.22
N ILE A 131 14.90 5.32 4.61
CA ILE A 131 14.80 5.09 3.17
C ILE A 131 13.66 5.96 2.64
N PRO A 132 13.96 7.09 1.98
CA PRO A 132 12.93 7.90 1.36
C PRO A 132 12.35 7.17 0.15
N ILE A 133 11.03 7.07 0.09
CA ILE A 133 10.30 6.43 -1.00
C ILE A 133 9.23 7.37 -1.55
N GLN A 134 8.97 7.23 -2.84
CA GLN A 134 7.83 7.85 -3.52
C GLN A 134 7.06 6.79 -4.27
N THR A 135 5.76 6.74 -4.03
CA THR A 135 4.86 5.85 -4.75
C THR A 135 4.57 6.41 -6.15
N VAL A 136 4.62 5.57 -7.18
CA VAL A 136 4.47 5.98 -8.58
C VAL A 136 3.28 5.29 -9.25
N ARG A 137 3.02 4.05 -8.87
CA ARG A 137 1.96 3.24 -9.46
C ARG A 137 1.10 2.63 -8.36
N ARG A 138 -0.23 2.74 -8.49
CA ARG A 138 -1.16 2.07 -7.59
C ARG A 138 -1.08 0.55 -7.69
N GLY A 139 -1.48 -0.13 -6.64
CA GLY A 139 -1.48 -1.58 -6.54
C GLY A 139 -0.59 -2.11 -5.43
N PRO A 140 -0.42 -3.43 -5.34
CA PRO A 140 0.55 -4.00 -4.43
C PRO A 140 1.96 -3.55 -4.85
N ALA A 141 2.76 -3.17 -3.88
CA ALA A 141 4.15 -2.79 -4.07
C ALA A 141 5.01 -3.61 -3.11
N GLU A 142 6.05 -4.19 -3.67
CA GLU A 142 6.97 -5.08 -2.96
C GLU A 142 8.41 -4.72 -3.31
N PHE A 143 9.32 -5.09 -2.43
CA PHE A 143 10.74 -5.07 -2.76
C PHE A 143 11.11 -6.41 -3.38
N ASP A 144 11.81 -6.37 -4.50
CA ASP A 144 12.28 -7.58 -5.18
C ASP A 144 13.51 -8.17 -4.51
N GLU A 145 14.40 -7.30 -4.02
CA GLU A 145 15.67 -7.73 -3.51
C GLU A 145 16.19 -6.79 -2.40
N ILE A 146 16.67 -7.39 -1.31
CA ILE A 146 17.37 -6.70 -0.23
C ILE A 146 18.71 -7.36 -0.03
N ILE A 147 19.77 -6.65 -0.37
CA ILE A 147 21.15 -7.13 -0.24
C ILE A 147 21.90 -6.24 0.74
N LEU A 148 22.41 -6.85 1.78
CA LEU A 148 23.41 -6.24 2.64
C LEU A 148 24.80 -6.78 2.24
N THR A 149 25.65 -5.88 1.77
CA THR A 149 27.02 -6.18 1.37
C THR A 149 27.98 -5.75 2.45
N ILE A 150 28.72 -6.68 3.02
CA ILE A 150 29.75 -6.43 4.03
C ILE A 150 31.12 -6.67 3.41
N ARG A 151 31.93 -5.60 3.33
CA ARG A 151 33.27 -5.65 2.78
C ARG A 151 34.28 -5.90 3.89
N LEU A 152 35.14 -6.92 3.70
CA LEU A 152 36.26 -7.19 4.58
C LEU A 152 37.40 -6.19 4.34
N PRO A 153 38.16 -5.79 5.38
CA PRO A 153 39.29 -4.90 5.24
C PRO A 153 40.36 -5.49 4.30
N TRP A 154 41.18 -4.61 3.75
CA TRP A 154 42.27 -4.96 2.80
C TRP A 154 41.83 -5.79 1.58
N LYS A 155 40.56 -5.63 1.15
CA LYS A 155 40.00 -6.40 0.01
C LYS A 155 40.04 -7.92 0.17
N MET A 156 40.00 -8.41 1.42
CA MET A 156 39.99 -9.83 1.72
C MET A 156 38.75 -10.58 1.32
N GLY A 157 37.72 -9.86 0.85
CA GLY A 157 36.51 -10.44 0.32
C GLY A 157 35.26 -9.65 0.68
N VAL A 158 34.11 -10.17 0.21
CA VAL A 158 32.80 -9.60 0.39
C VAL A 158 31.83 -10.68 0.86
N TYR A 159 31.00 -10.36 1.82
CA TYR A 159 29.83 -11.16 2.19
C TYR A 159 28.58 -10.48 1.67
N LEU A 160 27.75 -11.24 0.96
CA LEU A 160 26.45 -10.81 0.48
C LEU A 160 25.36 -11.53 1.28
N PHE A 161 24.53 -10.77 1.95
CA PHE A 161 23.39 -11.28 2.69
C PHE A 161 22.11 -10.88 1.93
N THR A 162 21.41 -11.87 1.41
CA THR A 162 20.10 -11.67 0.77
C THR A 162 19.01 -12.02 1.77
N PHE A 163 18.07 -11.12 1.95
CA PHE A 163 16.96 -11.27 2.87
C PHE A 163 15.66 -11.45 2.09
N ASP A 164 14.83 -12.38 2.54
CA ASP A 164 13.54 -12.71 1.94
C ASP A 164 12.37 -12.04 2.71
N THR A 165 12.67 -11.16 3.67
CA THR A 165 11.66 -10.46 4.48
C THR A 165 11.43 -9.06 3.93
N TYR A 166 10.32 -8.88 3.23
CA TYR A 166 9.95 -7.63 2.59
C TYR A 166 8.72 -7.01 3.26
N PRO A 167 8.66 -5.67 3.43
CA PRO A 167 7.43 -5.01 3.78
C PRO A 167 6.49 -5.08 2.57
N SER A 168 5.26 -5.47 2.81
CA SER A 168 4.22 -5.42 1.79
C SER A 168 3.31 -4.23 2.06
N PHE A 169 3.08 -3.41 1.07
CA PHE A 169 2.15 -2.29 1.16
C PHE A 169 1.34 -2.15 -0.13
N THR A 170 0.19 -1.52 0.01
CA THR A 170 -0.70 -1.29 -1.12
C THR A 170 -0.78 0.20 -1.39
N VAL A 171 -0.49 0.57 -2.63
CA VAL A 171 -0.62 1.95 -3.10
C VAL A 171 -2.05 2.17 -3.57
N LEU A 172 -2.76 3.05 -2.89
CA LEU A 172 -4.12 3.47 -3.20
C LEU A 172 -4.13 4.48 -4.34
N PRO A 173 -5.24 4.60 -5.11
CA PRO A 173 -5.37 5.64 -6.12
C PRO A 173 -5.26 7.03 -5.50
N SER A 174 -4.72 7.99 -6.25
CA SER A 174 -4.65 9.38 -5.84
C SER A 174 -6.06 9.99 -5.69
N LEU A 175 -6.21 10.85 -4.69
CA LEU A 175 -7.45 11.62 -4.47
C LEU A 175 -7.35 13.04 -5.03
N THR A 176 -6.61 13.24 -6.10
CA THR A 176 -6.42 14.57 -6.72
C THR A 176 -7.58 14.94 -7.65
N ALA A 177 -8.11 16.14 -7.46
CA ALA A 177 -9.29 16.66 -8.13
C ALA A 177 -8.96 17.27 -9.49
N GLN A 178 -8.71 16.50 -10.54
CA GLN A 178 -8.50 17.14 -11.85
C GLN A 178 -9.77 17.46 -12.66
N ALA A 179 -10.88 16.77 -12.47
CA ALA A 179 -12.07 16.96 -13.32
C ALA A 179 -13.43 16.92 -12.60
N THR A 180 -13.47 16.71 -11.28
CA THR A 180 -14.69 16.37 -10.56
C THR A 180 -15.43 17.54 -9.85
N PRO A 181 -14.85 18.74 -9.66
CA PRO A 181 -15.53 19.82 -8.92
C PRO A 181 -16.85 20.24 -9.55
N LEU A 182 -16.92 20.28 -10.89
CA LEU A 182 -18.14 20.66 -11.63
C LEU A 182 -19.27 19.62 -11.46
N LEU A 183 -18.91 18.35 -11.32
CA LEU A 183 -19.88 17.30 -11.07
C LEU A 183 -20.47 17.40 -9.66
N LEU A 184 -19.61 17.58 -8.66
CA LEU A 184 -20.05 17.74 -7.26
C LEU A 184 -21.00 18.93 -7.10
N GLN A 185 -20.75 20.05 -7.80
CA GLN A 185 -21.66 21.19 -7.81
C GLN A 185 -23.03 20.88 -8.45
N ARG A 186 -23.07 19.97 -9.43
CA ARG A 186 -24.32 19.53 -10.08
C ARG A 186 -25.09 18.50 -9.26
N LEU A 187 -24.40 17.73 -8.43
CA LEU A 187 -25.03 16.79 -7.53
C LEU A 187 -25.68 17.58 -6.39
N ARG A 188 -27.01 17.53 -6.30
CA ARG A 188 -27.72 18.09 -5.17
C ARG A 188 -27.54 17.15 -3.97
N ILE A 189 -26.48 17.39 -3.20
CA ILE A 189 -26.19 16.64 -1.98
C ILE A 189 -27.01 17.29 -0.85
N GLY A 190 -27.69 16.49 -0.07
CA GLY A 190 -28.46 16.92 1.10
C GLY A 190 -29.66 16.03 1.37
N ASP A 191 -30.15 16.11 2.58
CA ASP A 191 -31.38 15.41 2.99
C ASP A 191 -32.57 15.83 2.10
N ARG A 192 -33.10 14.88 1.33
CA ARG A 192 -34.24 15.11 0.49
C ARG A 192 -35.53 14.73 1.23
N PRO A 193 -36.57 15.58 1.15
CA PRO A 193 -37.90 15.23 1.67
C PRO A 193 -38.37 13.95 0.97
N ASP A 194 -38.57 12.88 1.73
CA ASP A 194 -39.18 11.65 1.23
C ASP A 194 -40.31 11.21 2.14
N ARG A 195 -41.53 11.26 1.62
CA ARG A 195 -42.73 10.90 2.38
C ARG A 195 -42.78 9.46 2.89
N TYR A 196 -42.01 8.58 2.29
CA TYR A 196 -42.00 7.16 2.62
C TYR A 196 -40.77 6.72 3.44
N SER A 197 -39.85 7.64 3.72
CA SER A 197 -38.64 7.33 4.51
C SER A 197 -39.01 7.11 5.97
N PRO A 198 -38.46 6.09 6.61
CA PRO A 198 -38.59 5.92 8.05
C PRO A 198 -37.72 6.89 8.86
N LEU A 199 -36.81 7.63 8.19
CA LEU A 199 -35.91 8.58 8.83
C LEU A 199 -36.60 9.93 8.99
N LYS A 200 -36.62 10.45 10.21
CA LYS A 200 -37.18 11.76 10.52
C LYS A 200 -36.07 12.81 10.64
N ASN A 201 -36.15 13.87 9.86
CA ASN A 201 -35.31 15.04 10.05
C ASN A 201 -35.84 15.87 11.24
N LYS A 202 -35.25 15.62 12.42
CA LYS A 202 -35.68 16.28 13.67
C LYS A 202 -35.44 17.79 13.70
N LEU A 203 -34.74 18.34 12.73
CA LEU A 203 -34.46 19.78 12.62
C LEU A 203 -35.62 20.53 11.99
N VAL A 204 -36.42 19.84 11.17
CA VAL A 204 -37.56 20.47 10.44
C VAL A 204 -38.89 19.90 10.95
N GLN A 205 -39.59 20.70 11.75
CA GLN A 205 -40.97 20.38 12.21
C GLN A 205 -41.98 20.92 11.20
N LEU A 206 -42.76 20.03 10.57
CA LEU A 206 -43.80 20.38 9.61
C LEU A 206 -45.11 20.75 10.28
N GLY A 207 -45.37 20.26 11.51
CA GLY A 207 -46.62 20.50 12.21
C GLY A 207 -46.79 19.60 13.44
N ALA A 208 -48.04 19.44 13.87
CA ALA A 208 -48.42 18.56 14.96
C ALA A 208 -49.58 17.65 14.54
N LYS A 209 -49.62 16.46 15.08
CA LYS A 209 -50.69 15.45 14.90
C LYS A 209 -51.14 14.91 16.25
N PRO A 210 -52.35 14.34 16.35
CA PRO A 210 -52.77 13.67 17.58
C PRO A 210 -51.73 12.61 18.01
N TYR A 211 -51.36 12.62 19.29
CA TYR A 211 -50.44 11.67 19.89
C TYR A 211 -51.03 10.28 19.85
N THR A 212 -50.23 9.29 19.41
CA THR A 212 -50.63 7.89 19.37
C THR A 212 -49.76 7.03 20.25
N ALA A 213 -48.45 6.92 19.94
CA ALA A 213 -47.48 6.11 20.69
C ALA A 213 -46.04 6.62 20.47
N GLU A 214 -45.87 7.87 20.11
CA GLU A 214 -44.57 8.49 19.87
C GLU A 214 -43.74 8.59 21.16
N PRO A 215 -42.40 8.62 21.11
CA PRO A 215 -41.58 8.90 22.27
C PRO A 215 -41.95 10.24 22.93
N SER A 216 -41.91 10.32 24.27
CA SER A 216 -42.28 11.52 25.03
C SER A 216 -41.52 12.77 24.61
N LYS A 217 -40.31 12.65 24.08
CA LYS A 217 -39.49 13.74 23.53
C LYS A 217 -40.10 14.37 22.25
N GLU A 218 -40.97 13.66 21.56
CA GLU A 218 -41.64 14.11 20.33
C GLU A 218 -43.03 14.73 20.63
N ILE A 219 -43.45 14.89 21.90
CA ILE A 219 -44.64 15.59 22.26
C ILE A 219 -44.48 17.10 21.95
N ASP A 220 -45.47 17.67 21.28
CA ASP A 220 -45.56 19.10 21.04
C ASP A 220 -46.37 19.74 22.14
N TRP A 221 -45.71 20.26 23.15
CA TRP A 221 -46.35 20.89 24.31
C TRP A 221 -47.14 22.15 23.96
N TYR A 222 -46.67 22.92 22.94
CA TYR A 222 -47.35 24.10 22.49
C TYR A 222 -48.65 23.75 21.81
N ALA A 223 -48.66 22.82 20.87
CA ALA A 223 -49.85 22.35 20.21
C ALA A 223 -50.83 21.65 21.18
N THR A 224 -50.30 20.92 22.17
CA THR A 224 -51.07 20.28 23.25
C THR A 224 -51.80 21.33 24.08
N ALA A 225 -51.10 22.39 24.50
CA ALA A 225 -51.75 23.49 25.27
C ALA A 225 -52.84 24.21 24.49
N LYS A 226 -52.65 24.38 23.19
CA LYS A 226 -53.63 25.05 22.31
C LYS A 226 -54.85 24.18 22.03
N THR A 227 -54.70 22.88 21.91
CA THR A 227 -55.81 21.99 21.50
C THR A 227 -56.46 21.27 22.67
N GLY A 228 -55.86 21.31 23.88
CA GLY A 228 -56.34 20.58 25.07
C GLY A 228 -56.19 19.07 24.97
N ARG A 229 -55.49 18.53 23.93
CA ARG A 229 -55.26 17.11 23.71
C ARG A 229 -53.79 16.90 23.36
N LEU A 230 -53.22 15.79 23.81
CA LEU A 230 -51.83 15.46 23.52
C LEU A 230 -51.56 15.44 22.01
N GLN A 231 -50.56 16.22 21.58
CA GLN A 231 -50.13 16.34 20.20
C GLN A 231 -48.67 15.89 20.11
N ALA A 232 -48.31 15.21 19.01
CA ALA A 232 -46.95 14.84 18.66
C ALA A 232 -46.43 15.71 17.52
N LYS A 233 -45.17 16.06 17.56
CA LYS A 233 -44.45 16.76 16.48
C LYS A 233 -44.45 15.90 15.22
N VAL A 234 -44.74 16.49 14.10
CA VAL A 234 -44.57 15.91 12.77
C VAL A 234 -43.29 16.50 12.19
N PHE A 235 -42.31 15.64 12.03
CA PHE A 235 -41.04 16.01 11.41
C PHE A 235 -41.06 15.71 9.92
N GLU A 236 -40.28 16.47 9.18
CA GLU A 236 -40.01 16.14 7.79
C GLU A 236 -39.31 14.77 7.73
N THR A 237 -39.77 13.90 6.84
CA THR A 237 -39.06 12.65 6.55
C THR A 237 -38.02 12.90 5.46
N SER A 238 -36.79 12.54 5.71
CA SER A 238 -35.69 12.70 4.76
C SER A 238 -35.12 11.36 4.42
N ASN A 239 -34.56 11.24 3.23
CA ASN A 239 -33.78 10.10 2.84
C ASN A 239 -32.32 10.51 2.74
N GLN A 240 -31.44 9.70 3.30
CA GLN A 240 -30.01 9.91 3.15
C GLN A 240 -29.64 9.73 1.68
N ASP A 241 -28.89 10.67 1.11
CA ASP A 241 -28.49 10.59 -0.29
C ASP A 241 -27.69 9.31 -0.56
N THR A 242 -28.17 8.56 -1.54
CA THR A 242 -27.55 7.30 -1.95
C THR A 242 -27.09 7.40 -3.41
N PHE A 243 -25.86 6.99 -3.64
CA PHE A 243 -25.26 7.04 -4.97
C PHE A 243 -24.78 5.66 -5.39
N THR A 244 -25.11 5.27 -6.63
CA THR A 244 -24.52 4.12 -7.31
C THR A 244 -23.53 4.62 -8.31
N ILE A 245 -22.27 4.25 -8.13
CA ILE A 245 -21.17 4.59 -9.04
C ILE A 245 -20.89 3.41 -9.93
N ALA A 246 -21.03 3.60 -11.24
CA ALA A 246 -20.73 2.62 -12.26
C ALA A 246 -19.44 3.02 -12.97
N LEU A 247 -18.34 2.35 -12.63
CA LEU A 247 -17.02 2.60 -13.20
C LEU A 247 -16.76 1.63 -14.35
N ASN A 248 -16.78 2.16 -15.57
CA ASN A 248 -16.46 1.41 -16.76
C ASN A 248 -15.03 1.69 -17.24
N LEU A 249 -14.17 0.69 -17.14
CA LEU A 249 -12.76 0.78 -17.52
C LEU A 249 -12.47 0.18 -18.90
N SER A 250 -13.46 -0.43 -19.57
CA SER A 250 -13.26 -1.04 -20.87
C SER A 250 -13.06 0.00 -21.98
N ALA A 251 -12.25 -0.34 -22.96
CA ALA A 251 -12.08 0.49 -24.15
C ALA A 251 -13.41 0.58 -24.95
N PRO A 252 -13.61 1.64 -25.75
CA PRO A 252 -14.80 1.79 -26.59
C PRO A 252 -15.02 0.62 -27.57
N SER A 253 -13.94 -0.05 -27.96
CA SER A 253 -13.98 -1.28 -28.78
C SER A 253 -14.61 -2.49 -28.07
N GLY A 254 -14.81 -2.40 -26.73
CA GLY A 254 -15.29 -3.49 -25.90
C GLY A 254 -14.21 -4.51 -25.51
N TYR A 255 -12.99 -4.35 -25.98
CA TYR A 255 -11.86 -5.22 -25.67
C TYR A 255 -10.74 -4.45 -24.98
N GLY A 256 -10.27 -4.99 -23.86
CA GLY A 256 -9.17 -4.41 -23.08
C GLY A 256 -9.55 -3.18 -22.28
N LEU A 257 -8.54 -2.55 -21.68
CA LEU A 257 -8.67 -1.33 -20.89
C LEU A 257 -8.67 -0.08 -21.76
N HIS A 258 -9.39 0.93 -21.32
CA HIS A 258 -9.32 2.28 -21.88
C HIS A 258 -7.93 2.90 -21.62
N GLN A 259 -7.42 3.73 -22.54
CA GLN A 259 -6.10 4.35 -22.37
C GLN A 259 -6.02 5.24 -21.12
N GLN A 260 -7.13 5.88 -20.75
CA GLN A 260 -7.23 6.76 -19.58
C GLN A 260 -7.82 6.05 -18.34
N PHE A 261 -7.73 4.74 -18.26
CA PHE A 261 -8.36 3.98 -17.16
C PHE A 261 -7.85 4.41 -15.78
N GLU A 262 -6.59 4.81 -15.65
CA GLU A 262 -6.03 5.36 -14.39
C GLU A 262 -6.74 6.65 -13.99
N THR A 263 -6.97 7.56 -14.94
CA THR A 263 -7.69 8.82 -14.68
C THR A 263 -9.13 8.54 -14.21
N PHE A 264 -9.80 7.55 -14.80
CA PHE A 264 -11.16 7.17 -14.38
C PHE A 264 -11.17 6.59 -12.96
N ILE A 265 -10.16 5.81 -12.59
CA ILE A 265 -10.01 5.27 -11.23
C ILE A 265 -9.78 6.39 -10.23
N GLU A 266 -8.90 7.36 -10.54
CA GLU A 266 -8.64 8.52 -9.69
C GLU A 266 -9.89 9.40 -9.53
N GLN A 267 -10.61 9.65 -10.63
CA GLN A 267 -11.88 10.38 -10.60
C GLN A 267 -12.93 9.69 -9.72
N ALA A 268 -13.06 8.36 -9.85
CA ALA A 268 -13.97 7.58 -9.02
C ALA A 268 -13.57 7.62 -7.55
N ALA A 269 -12.29 7.44 -7.25
CA ALA A 269 -11.76 7.48 -5.89
C ALA A 269 -12.01 8.84 -5.21
N PHE A 270 -11.71 9.93 -5.93
CA PHE A 270 -11.97 11.29 -5.45
C PHE A 270 -13.45 11.54 -5.22
N LEU A 271 -14.31 11.25 -6.21
CA LEU A 271 -15.76 11.45 -6.11
C LEU A 271 -16.34 10.69 -4.93
N ILE A 272 -15.98 9.42 -4.77
CA ILE A 272 -16.46 8.58 -3.66
C ILE A 272 -15.97 9.13 -2.32
N SER A 273 -14.72 9.58 -2.24
CA SER A 273 -14.18 10.20 -1.02
C SER A 273 -14.99 11.43 -0.61
N GLU A 274 -15.31 12.32 -1.55
CA GLU A 274 -16.10 13.51 -1.26
C GLU A 274 -17.55 13.19 -0.86
N LEU A 275 -18.20 12.27 -1.57
CA LEU A 275 -19.56 11.84 -1.23
C LEU A 275 -19.64 11.19 0.16
N ILE A 276 -18.64 10.41 0.53
CA ILE A 276 -18.58 9.80 1.87
C ILE A 276 -18.31 10.85 2.97
N LYS A 277 -17.50 11.88 2.70
CA LYS A 277 -17.32 13.02 3.63
C LYS A 277 -18.61 13.75 3.90
N GLU A 278 -19.47 13.89 2.88
CA GLU A 278 -20.81 14.47 2.98
C GLU A 278 -21.86 13.51 3.61
N GLY A 279 -21.45 12.33 4.07
CA GLY A 279 -22.32 11.36 4.73
C GLY A 279 -23.21 10.54 3.81
N CYS A 280 -22.93 10.52 2.52
CA CYS A 280 -23.71 9.77 1.53
C CYS A 280 -23.41 8.26 1.60
N LYS A 281 -24.39 7.43 1.23
CA LYS A 281 -24.22 5.98 1.03
C LYS A 281 -23.78 5.69 -0.39
N ILE A 282 -22.77 4.85 -0.53
CA ILE A 282 -22.17 4.55 -1.82
C ILE A 282 -22.26 3.05 -2.12
N GLU A 283 -22.69 2.77 -3.33
CA GLU A 283 -22.63 1.48 -4.00
C GLU A 283 -21.68 1.60 -5.20
N LEU A 284 -20.77 0.65 -5.40
CA LEU A 284 -19.84 0.66 -6.51
C LEU A 284 -20.03 -0.58 -7.38
N PHE A 285 -20.24 -0.37 -8.67
CA PHE A 285 -20.09 -1.37 -9.72
C PHE A 285 -18.85 -1.07 -10.53
N LEU A 286 -17.99 -2.05 -10.65
CA LEU A 286 -16.76 -1.96 -11.44
C LEU A 286 -16.86 -2.95 -12.59
N ASN A 287 -16.64 -2.47 -13.83
CA ASN A 287 -16.55 -3.34 -15.00
C ASN A 287 -15.26 -4.16 -14.97
N ARG A 288 -15.23 -5.15 -14.09
CA ARG A 288 -14.14 -6.08 -13.85
C ARG A 288 -14.72 -7.41 -13.39
N LEU A 289 -14.25 -8.50 -13.97
CA LEU A 289 -14.59 -9.84 -13.52
C LEU A 289 -13.61 -10.31 -12.45
N ASP A 290 -14.14 -10.86 -11.36
CA ASP A 290 -13.35 -11.52 -10.33
C ASP A 290 -12.86 -12.91 -10.81
N GLY A 291 -12.01 -13.56 -10.00
CA GLY A 291 -11.51 -14.90 -10.30
C GLY A 291 -12.60 -15.98 -10.44
N ALA A 292 -13.83 -15.68 -10.04
CA ALA A 292 -15.01 -16.54 -10.21
C ALA A 292 -15.91 -16.08 -11.38
N ASN A 293 -15.40 -15.25 -12.26
CA ASN A 293 -16.12 -14.69 -13.42
C ASN A 293 -17.37 -13.87 -13.05
N ARG A 294 -17.40 -13.29 -11.85
CA ARG A 294 -18.48 -12.43 -11.39
C ARG A 294 -18.06 -10.96 -11.48
N MET A 295 -19.04 -10.11 -11.76
CA MET A 295 -18.84 -8.67 -11.77
C MET A 295 -18.46 -8.17 -10.37
N THR A 296 -17.43 -7.32 -10.30
CA THR A 296 -17.05 -6.69 -9.05
C THR A 296 -18.12 -5.68 -8.62
N HIS A 297 -18.75 -5.94 -7.47
CA HIS A 297 -19.81 -5.13 -6.90
C HIS A 297 -19.59 -4.97 -5.40
N LEU A 298 -19.52 -3.72 -4.94
CA LEU A 298 -19.51 -3.35 -3.55
C LEU A 298 -20.89 -2.84 -3.16
N SER A 299 -21.53 -3.53 -2.21
CA SER A 299 -22.88 -3.20 -1.75
C SER A 299 -22.96 -1.81 -1.12
N LEU A 300 -24.16 -1.25 -1.09
CA LEU A 300 -24.45 0.06 -0.54
C LEU A 300 -24.07 0.13 0.95
N GLN A 301 -23.11 0.97 1.28
CA GLN A 301 -22.62 1.22 2.64
C GLN A 301 -22.19 2.68 2.78
N GLU A 302 -21.86 3.08 4.02
CA GLU A 302 -21.47 4.45 4.37
C GLU A 302 -20.18 4.47 5.22
N GLY A 303 -19.56 5.65 5.31
CA GLY A 303 -18.46 5.94 6.22
C GLY A 303 -17.10 5.42 5.76
N GLN A 304 -16.11 5.61 6.63
CA GLN A 304 -14.71 5.30 6.35
C GLN A 304 -14.41 3.83 5.99
N PRO A 305 -15.10 2.83 6.59
CA PRO A 305 -14.89 1.44 6.18
C PRO A 305 -15.21 1.19 4.71
N GLN A 306 -16.30 1.80 4.20
CA GLN A 306 -16.68 1.69 2.80
C GLN A 306 -15.64 2.37 1.90
N LEU A 307 -15.17 3.56 2.27
CA LEU A 307 -14.11 4.26 1.53
C LEU A 307 -12.86 3.39 1.41
N LYS A 308 -12.39 2.85 2.53
CA LYS A 308 -11.23 1.95 2.54
C LYS A 308 -11.43 0.74 1.62
N HIS A 309 -12.61 0.12 1.68
CA HIS A 309 -12.93 -1.05 0.85
C HIS A 309 -12.94 -0.70 -0.65
N VAL A 310 -13.52 0.45 -1.00
CA VAL A 310 -13.53 0.97 -2.38
C VAL A 310 -12.10 1.22 -2.85
N LEU A 311 -11.30 1.98 -2.09
CA LEU A 311 -9.92 2.33 -2.48
C LEU A 311 -9.04 1.07 -2.64
N MET A 312 -9.17 0.10 -1.75
CA MET A 312 -8.48 -1.19 -1.88
C MET A 312 -8.92 -1.96 -3.12
N THR A 313 -10.23 -1.98 -3.42
CA THR A 313 -10.74 -2.63 -4.64
C THR A 313 -10.21 -1.96 -5.89
N LEU A 314 -10.20 -0.62 -5.92
CA LEU A 314 -9.67 0.15 -7.04
C LEU A 314 -8.15 -0.02 -7.19
N SER A 315 -7.41 -0.16 -6.09
CA SER A 315 -5.95 -0.37 -6.15
C SER A 315 -5.57 -1.68 -6.82
N THR A 316 -6.39 -2.73 -6.69
CA THR A 316 -6.11 -4.06 -7.24
C THR A 316 -6.44 -4.22 -8.72
N VAL A 317 -7.04 -3.22 -9.37
CA VAL A 317 -7.34 -3.28 -10.81
C VAL A 317 -6.06 -3.31 -11.64
N SER A 318 -5.94 -4.32 -12.49
CA SER A 318 -4.75 -4.59 -13.30
C SER A 318 -5.08 -4.66 -14.78
N THR A 319 -4.08 -4.42 -15.62
CA THR A 319 -4.17 -4.62 -17.08
C THR A 319 -4.41 -6.08 -17.48
N ARG A 320 -4.20 -7.02 -16.55
CA ARG A 320 -4.41 -8.46 -16.75
C ARG A 320 -5.84 -8.90 -16.44
N ASP A 321 -6.68 -8.02 -15.88
CA ASP A 321 -8.05 -8.34 -15.52
C ASP A 321 -8.94 -8.49 -16.76
N SER A 322 -10.02 -9.22 -16.59
CA SER A 322 -11.04 -9.41 -17.64
C SER A 322 -12.19 -8.41 -17.45
N PHE A 323 -12.65 -7.84 -18.55
CA PHE A 323 -13.70 -6.83 -18.58
C PHE A 323 -14.81 -7.29 -19.53
N ILE A 324 -16.05 -6.84 -19.30
CA ILE A 324 -17.16 -7.10 -20.21
C ILE A 324 -17.47 -5.87 -21.08
N ALA A 325 -18.17 -6.11 -22.18
CA ALA A 325 -18.59 -5.05 -23.08
C ALA A 325 -19.47 -4.00 -22.35
N THR A 326 -19.26 -2.73 -22.66
CA THR A 326 -19.95 -1.59 -22.04
C THR A 326 -21.46 -1.77 -21.94
N GLN A 327 -22.14 -2.19 -23.03
CA GLN A 327 -23.59 -2.39 -23.05
C GLN A 327 -24.06 -3.48 -22.06
N GLN A 328 -23.28 -4.54 -21.90
CA GLN A 328 -23.60 -5.61 -20.95
C GLN A 328 -23.43 -5.13 -19.51
N PHE A 329 -22.37 -4.35 -19.26
CA PHE A 329 -22.12 -3.71 -17.96
C PHE A 329 -23.25 -2.76 -17.57
N GLU A 330 -23.66 -1.85 -18.46
CA GLU A 330 -24.75 -0.90 -18.22
C GLU A 330 -26.06 -1.62 -17.89
N ARG A 331 -26.43 -2.66 -18.68
CA ARG A 331 -27.61 -3.48 -18.40
C ARG A 331 -27.53 -4.17 -17.04
N TYR A 332 -26.36 -4.63 -16.66
CA TYR A 332 -26.14 -5.27 -15.36
C TYR A 332 -26.36 -4.28 -14.22
N VAL A 333 -25.74 -3.10 -14.31
CA VAL A 333 -25.89 -2.03 -13.31
C VAL A 333 -27.36 -1.61 -13.17
N LEU A 334 -28.04 -1.31 -14.27
CA LEU A 334 -29.46 -0.87 -14.25
C LEU A 334 -30.39 -1.90 -13.60
N ARG A 335 -30.09 -3.19 -13.73
CA ARG A 335 -30.90 -4.26 -13.13
C ARG A 335 -30.63 -4.47 -11.63
N ARG A 336 -29.46 -4.09 -11.17
CA ARG A 336 -28.99 -4.43 -9.82
C ARG A 336 -28.78 -3.25 -8.90
N LYS A 337 -28.69 -2.02 -9.43
CA LYS A 337 -28.54 -0.82 -8.63
C LYS A 337 -29.66 -0.68 -7.60
N HIS A 338 -29.37 -0.07 -6.50
CA HIS A 338 -30.38 0.25 -5.50
C HIS A 338 -31.47 1.18 -6.08
N MET A 339 -32.75 0.89 -5.82
CA MET A 339 -33.88 1.57 -6.49
C MET A 339 -33.88 3.09 -6.31
N ASN A 340 -33.50 3.56 -5.13
CA ASN A 340 -33.52 4.99 -4.77
C ASN A 340 -32.17 5.67 -4.91
N SER A 341 -31.17 5.01 -5.53
CA SER A 341 -29.83 5.59 -5.72
C SER A 341 -29.73 6.40 -7.01
N GLN A 342 -29.03 7.51 -6.94
CA GLN A 342 -28.63 8.26 -8.13
C GLN A 342 -27.46 7.53 -8.80
N LEU A 343 -27.59 7.27 -10.11
CA LEU A 343 -26.57 6.59 -10.88
C LEU A 343 -25.57 7.61 -11.45
N ILE A 344 -24.29 7.41 -11.14
CA ILE A 344 -23.18 8.15 -11.72
C ILE A 344 -22.35 7.17 -12.52
N GLN A 345 -22.22 7.40 -13.82
CA GLN A 345 -21.36 6.60 -14.69
C GLN A 345 -20.05 7.34 -14.95
N ILE A 346 -18.93 6.62 -14.77
CA ILE A 346 -17.57 7.10 -15.06
C ILE A 346 -16.97 6.18 -16.10
N GLY A 347 -16.48 6.73 -17.20
CA GLY A 347 -15.87 6.03 -18.32
C GLY A 347 -16.24 6.64 -19.66
N ASN A 348 -15.62 6.17 -20.75
CA ASN A 348 -15.83 6.65 -22.11
C ASN A 348 -15.72 8.19 -22.25
N ASP A 349 -14.72 8.78 -21.61
CA ASP A 349 -14.42 10.22 -21.58
C ASP A 349 -15.56 11.10 -21.04
N ARG A 350 -16.53 10.51 -20.34
CA ARG A 350 -17.68 11.23 -19.78
C ARG A 350 -18.00 10.76 -18.37
N ILE A 351 -18.37 11.74 -17.55
CA ILE A 351 -19.00 11.48 -16.27
C ILE A 351 -20.46 11.94 -16.41
N LEU A 352 -21.38 11.01 -16.33
CA LEU A 352 -22.83 11.27 -16.48
C LEU A 352 -23.52 10.96 -15.17
N ALA A 353 -24.24 11.94 -14.63
CA ALA A 353 -25.21 11.72 -13.57
C ALA A 353 -26.58 11.48 -14.23
N ILE A 354 -27.12 10.29 -14.06
CA ILE A 354 -28.44 9.90 -14.55
C ILE A 354 -29.36 9.90 -13.32
N GLY A 355 -30.22 10.92 -13.25
CA GLY A 355 -31.21 11.12 -12.18
C GLY A 355 -32.37 10.14 -12.25
#